data_5f546e0114611453b3fa4faefcd0ff60
#
_entry.id   5f546e0114611453b3fa4faefcd0ff60
#
_cell.length_a   1.000
_cell.length_b   1.000
_cell.length_c   1.000
_cell.angle_alpha   90.00
_cell.angle_beta   90.00
_cell.angle_gamma   90.00
#
_symmetry.space_group_name_H-M   'P 1'
#
loop_
_entity.id
_entity.type
_entity.pdbx_description
1 polymer ?
#
loop_
_entity_poly.entity_id
_entity_poly.type
_entity_poly.pdbx_seq_one_letter_code
_entity_poly.pdbx_strand_id
1 'polypeptide(L)'
;MLKLTDITWLYHHLPMRFSLTVERGEQVAILGPSGAGKSTLLNLIAGFLTPASGLLTIDDVDHTTTPPSRRPVSMLFQENNLFSHLTVRQNIALGMTPHLKLSADQQRKLQVIAGQMGLETMLDRLPGELSGGQRQRAALARCLVREQPILLLDEPFSALDPALRQ
;
A
#
# COMPACT_ATOMS: atom_id res chain seq x y z
N MET A 1 -6.55 -16.74 1.81
CA MET A 1 -6.81 -15.57 0.95
C MET A 1 -5.63 -15.27 0.05
N LEU A 2 -4.47 -14.88 0.56
CA LEU A 2 -3.24 -14.72 -0.21
C LEU A 2 -2.38 -15.96 -0.04
N LYS A 3 -1.92 -16.53 -1.15
CA LYS A 3 -1.04 -17.70 -1.13
C LYS A 3 0.08 -17.56 -2.16
N LEU A 4 1.31 -17.67 -1.69
CA LEU A 4 2.51 -17.75 -2.52
C LEU A 4 3.06 -19.17 -2.41
N THR A 5 3.29 -19.81 -3.54
CA THR A 5 3.88 -21.16 -3.61
C THR A 5 5.15 -21.09 -4.44
N ASP A 6 6.29 -21.23 -3.79
CA ASP A 6 7.62 -21.23 -4.42
C ASP A 6 7.83 -20.06 -5.38
N ILE A 7 7.32 -18.87 -5.04
CA ILE A 7 7.58 -17.65 -5.81
C ILE A 7 9.08 -17.39 -5.79
N THR A 8 9.68 -17.35 -6.95
CA THR A 8 11.14 -17.21 -7.11
C THR A 8 11.47 -15.92 -7.84
N TRP A 9 12.34 -15.11 -7.26
CA TRP A 9 12.91 -13.92 -7.84
C TRP A 9 14.42 -14.06 -7.95
N LEU A 10 15.00 -13.71 -9.09
CA LEU A 10 16.45 -13.77 -9.30
C LEU A 10 17.06 -12.39 -9.04
N TYR A 11 17.83 -12.28 -7.96
CA TYR A 11 18.58 -11.09 -7.61
C TYR A 11 20.07 -11.35 -7.90
N HIS A 12 20.62 -10.68 -8.92
CA HIS A 12 22.01 -10.91 -9.37
C HIS A 12 22.34 -12.40 -9.54
N HIS A 13 21.44 -13.15 -10.22
CA HIS A 13 21.49 -14.59 -10.45
C HIS A 13 21.35 -15.45 -9.18
N LEU A 14 21.12 -14.87 -8.02
CA LEU A 14 20.81 -15.60 -6.78
C LEU A 14 19.31 -15.75 -6.63
N PRO A 15 18.78 -16.98 -6.48
CA PRO A 15 17.36 -17.18 -6.32
C PRO A 15 16.90 -16.77 -4.92
N MET A 16 15.83 -15.97 -4.86
CA MET A 16 15.09 -15.68 -3.65
C MET A 16 13.73 -16.35 -3.77
N ARG A 17 13.41 -17.23 -2.84
CA ARG A 17 12.16 -17.99 -2.83
C ARG A 17 11.28 -17.61 -1.67
N PHE A 18 10.00 -17.47 -1.94
CA PHE A 18 8.99 -17.12 -0.95
C PHE A 18 7.82 -18.08 -1.03
N SER A 19 7.44 -18.62 0.12
CA SER A 19 6.19 -19.37 0.29
C SER A 19 5.49 -18.83 1.52
N LEU A 20 4.24 -18.45 1.36
CA LEU A 20 3.49 -17.74 2.40
C LEU A 20 2.00 -17.99 2.19
N THR A 21 1.27 -18.19 3.27
CA THR A 21 -0.19 -18.21 3.25
C THR A 21 -0.70 -17.22 4.27
N VAL A 22 -1.59 -16.33 3.85
CA VAL A 22 -2.24 -15.34 4.73
C VAL A 22 -3.73 -15.53 4.61
N GLU A 23 -4.37 -15.79 5.76
CA GLU A 23 -5.81 -15.94 5.83
C GLU A 23 -6.52 -14.59 5.92
N ARG A 24 -7.81 -14.60 5.64
CA ARG A 24 -8.64 -13.39 5.73
C ARG A 24 -8.64 -12.86 7.17
N GLY A 25 -8.38 -11.56 7.32
CA GLY A 25 -8.32 -10.93 8.63
C GLY A 25 -7.00 -11.07 9.37
N GLU A 26 -6.03 -11.82 8.83
CA GLU A 26 -4.70 -11.91 9.41
C GLU A 26 -3.88 -10.64 9.18
N GLN A 27 -3.08 -10.31 10.19
CA GLN A 27 -2.01 -9.31 10.08
C GLN A 27 -0.69 -10.04 10.18
N VAL A 28 0.14 -9.89 9.16
CA VAL A 28 1.44 -10.56 9.08
C VAL A 28 2.55 -9.52 9.03
N ALA A 29 3.50 -9.62 9.93
CA ALA A 29 4.70 -8.79 9.95
C ALA A 29 5.87 -9.55 9.34
N ILE A 30 6.55 -8.93 8.38
CA ILE A 30 7.74 -9.48 7.75
C ILE A 30 8.95 -8.79 8.39
N LEU A 31 9.70 -9.57 9.17
CA LEU A 31 10.85 -9.07 9.92
C LEU A 31 12.15 -9.50 9.26
N GLY A 32 13.15 -8.66 9.41
CA GLY A 32 14.50 -8.93 8.93
C GLY A 32 15.29 -7.65 8.77
N PRO A 33 16.63 -7.76 8.66
CA PRO A 33 17.47 -6.58 8.44
C PRO A 33 17.20 -5.96 7.06
N SER A 34 17.59 -4.72 6.88
CA SER A 34 17.56 -4.04 5.60
C SER A 34 18.31 -4.89 4.56
N GLY A 35 17.72 -5.05 3.36
CA GLY A 35 18.30 -5.88 2.31
C GLY A 35 17.95 -7.37 2.40
N ALA A 36 17.11 -7.78 3.36
CA ALA A 36 16.69 -9.17 3.51
C ALA A 36 15.57 -9.61 2.54
N GLY A 37 15.22 -8.78 1.56
CA GLY A 37 14.21 -9.11 0.56
C GLY A 37 12.79 -8.74 0.94
N LYS A 38 12.58 -7.96 2.00
CA LYS A 38 11.23 -7.53 2.44
C LYS A 38 10.51 -6.72 1.36
N SER A 39 11.16 -5.71 0.82
CA SER A 39 10.59 -4.89 -0.25
C SER A 39 10.41 -5.68 -1.53
N THR A 40 11.31 -6.63 -1.83
CA THR A 40 11.17 -7.54 -2.97
C THR A 40 9.89 -8.36 -2.85
N LEU A 41 9.62 -8.94 -1.68
CA LEU A 41 8.41 -9.73 -1.43
C LEU A 41 7.15 -8.87 -1.62
N LEU A 42 7.11 -7.67 -1.05
CA LEU A 42 5.97 -6.76 -1.20
C LEU A 42 5.75 -6.38 -2.66
N ASN A 43 6.81 -6.09 -3.40
CA ASN A 43 6.72 -5.73 -4.82
C ASN A 43 6.27 -6.92 -5.70
N LEU A 44 6.63 -8.15 -5.33
CA LEU A 44 6.13 -9.35 -5.99
C LEU A 44 4.62 -9.53 -5.75
N ILE A 45 4.16 -9.33 -4.52
CA ILE A 45 2.74 -9.41 -4.19
C ILE A 45 1.96 -8.31 -4.90
N ALA A 46 2.47 -7.11 -4.94
CA ALA A 46 1.84 -5.96 -5.59
C ALA A 46 1.85 -6.04 -7.12
N GLY A 47 2.76 -6.83 -7.70
CA GLY A 47 2.87 -7.02 -9.14
C GLY A 47 3.88 -6.10 -9.83
N PHE A 48 4.64 -5.32 -9.09
CA PHE A 48 5.71 -4.48 -9.67
C PHE A 48 6.93 -5.29 -10.11
N LEU A 49 7.09 -6.49 -9.57
CA LEU A 49 8.09 -7.47 -10.01
C LEU A 49 7.37 -8.71 -10.50
N THR A 50 7.86 -9.29 -11.59
CA THR A 50 7.35 -10.55 -12.13
C THR A 50 8.24 -11.69 -11.66
N PRO A 51 7.73 -12.73 -11.00
CA PRO A 51 8.55 -13.83 -10.53
C PRO A 51 9.09 -14.66 -11.71
N ALA A 52 10.27 -15.26 -11.52
CA ALA A 52 10.85 -16.18 -12.49
C ALA A 52 10.07 -17.51 -12.55
N SER A 53 9.51 -17.93 -11.41
CA SER A 53 8.69 -19.14 -11.29
C SER A 53 7.84 -19.07 -10.03
N GLY A 54 6.94 -20.02 -9.88
CA GLY A 54 6.04 -20.12 -8.74
C GLY A 54 4.63 -19.65 -9.05
N LEU A 55 3.78 -19.67 -8.04
CA LEU A 55 2.35 -19.35 -8.16
C LEU A 55 1.93 -18.38 -7.06
N LEU A 56 1.25 -17.32 -7.43
CA LEU A 56 0.63 -16.37 -6.51
C LEU A 56 -0.87 -16.36 -6.75
N THR A 57 -1.65 -16.69 -5.72
CA THR A 57 -3.11 -16.65 -5.80
C THR A 57 -3.67 -15.71 -4.74
N ILE A 58 -4.76 -15.03 -5.09
CA ILE A 58 -5.56 -14.22 -4.17
C ILE A 58 -7.00 -14.68 -4.32
N ASP A 59 -7.60 -15.15 -3.22
CA ASP A 59 -8.94 -15.75 -3.22
C ASP A 59 -9.09 -16.81 -4.32
N ASP A 60 -8.09 -17.71 -4.44
CA ASP A 60 -8.01 -18.82 -5.39
C ASP A 60 -7.94 -18.41 -6.88
N VAL A 61 -7.72 -17.12 -7.16
CA VAL A 61 -7.49 -16.62 -8.51
C VAL A 61 -5.99 -16.41 -8.72
N ASP A 62 -5.47 -16.94 -9.82
CA ASP A 62 -4.06 -16.77 -10.19
C ASP A 62 -3.78 -15.34 -10.62
N HIS A 63 -2.93 -14.67 -9.87
CA HIS A 63 -2.46 -13.30 -10.13
C HIS A 63 -0.95 -13.24 -10.42
N THR A 64 -0.30 -14.37 -10.67
CA THR A 64 1.16 -14.43 -10.82
C THR A 64 1.69 -13.44 -11.87
N THR A 65 0.95 -13.22 -12.95
CA THR A 65 1.34 -12.31 -14.03
C THR A 65 0.39 -11.12 -14.18
N THR A 66 -0.56 -10.95 -13.27
CA THR A 66 -1.51 -9.84 -13.31
C THR A 66 -0.78 -8.51 -13.07
N PRO A 67 -0.98 -7.47 -13.90
CA PRO A 67 -0.34 -6.18 -13.67
C PRO A 67 -0.82 -5.52 -12.38
N PRO A 68 -0.02 -4.62 -11.78
CA PRO A 68 -0.35 -4.00 -10.49
C PRO A 68 -1.71 -3.32 -10.46
N SER A 69 -2.10 -2.67 -11.55
CA SER A 69 -3.36 -1.93 -11.65
C SER A 69 -4.61 -2.83 -11.54
N ARG A 70 -4.45 -4.12 -11.76
CA ARG A 70 -5.54 -5.11 -11.73
C ARG A 70 -5.50 -6.04 -10.53
N ARG A 71 -4.49 -5.92 -9.67
CA ARG A 71 -4.41 -6.75 -8.47
C ARG A 71 -5.31 -6.19 -7.37
N PRO A 72 -5.99 -7.05 -6.60
CA PRO A 72 -6.84 -6.61 -5.48
C PRO A 72 -5.99 -6.27 -4.26
N VAL A 73 -5.03 -5.36 -4.42
CA VAL A 73 -4.02 -5.00 -3.44
C VAL A 73 -3.85 -3.49 -3.45
N SER A 74 -3.71 -2.90 -2.26
CA SER A 74 -3.22 -1.53 -2.09
C SER A 74 -1.87 -1.57 -1.40
N MET A 75 -0.97 -0.68 -1.80
CA MET A 75 0.37 -0.62 -1.22
C MET A 75 0.69 0.80 -0.76
N LEU A 76 1.12 0.92 0.50
CA LEU A 76 1.72 2.13 1.04
C LEU A 76 3.23 2.00 0.93
N PHE A 77 3.85 2.85 0.10
CA PHE A 77 5.28 2.84 -0.11
C PHE A 77 6.01 3.54 1.05
N GLN A 78 7.27 3.18 1.26
CA GLN A 78 8.15 3.81 2.24
C GLN A 78 8.24 5.33 2.01
N GLU A 79 8.35 5.74 0.74
CA GLU A 79 8.24 7.14 0.33
C GLU A 79 6.80 7.39 -0.08
N ASN A 80 6.02 8.04 0.72
CA ASN A 80 4.56 8.17 0.63
C ASN A 80 3.97 8.47 -0.76
N ASN A 81 4.77 8.95 -1.71
CA ASN A 81 4.38 9.22 -3.11
C ASN A 81 3.17 10.14 -3.27
N LEU A 82 3.00 11.11 -2.37
CA LEU A 82 1.99 12.15 -2.52
C LEU A 82 2.38 13.11 -3.63
N PHE A 83 1.39 13.53 -4.41
CA PHE A 83 1.59 14.53 -5.45
C PHE A 83 1.68 15.91 -4.81
N SER A 84 2.85 16.55 -4.90
CA SER A 84 3.16 17.80 -4.19
C SER A 84 2.32 18.99 -4.64
N HIS A 85 1.78 18.94 -5.86
CA HIS A 85 0.96 20.00 -6.45
C HIS A 85 -0.54 19.83 -6.19
N LEU A 86 -0.94 18.70 -5.57
CA LEU A 86 -2.33 18.42 -5.22
C LEU A 86 -2.52 18.58 -3.71
N THR A 87 -3.71 19.04 -3.31
CA THR A 87 -4.09 19.10 -1.90
C THR A 87 -4.20 17.70 -1.29
N VAL A 88 -4.28 17.60 0.03
CA VAL A 88 -4.54 16.35 0.73
C VAL A 88 -5.83 15.71 0.22
N ARG A 89 -6.90 16.51 0.10
CA ARG A 89 -8.19 16.05 -0.45
C ARG A 89 -8.02 15.42 -1.83
N GLN A 90 -7.31 16.10 -2.72
CA GLN A 90 -7.09 15.61 -4.09
C GLN A 90 -6.22 14.35 -4.11
N ASN A 91 -5.19 14.29 -3.27
CA ASN A 91 -4.36 13.08 -3.15
C ASN A 91 -5.20 11.87 -2.71
N ILE A 92 -6.06 12.03 -1.72
CA ILE A 92 -6.95 10.94 -1.25
C ILE A 92 -7.95 10.58 -2.35
N ALA A 93 -8.51 11.56 -3.04
CA ALA A 93 -9.48 11.35 -4.11
C ALA A 93 -8.91 10.49 -5.25
N LEU A 94 -7.61 10.58 -5.53
CA LEU A 94 -6.96 9.73 -6.54
C LEU A 94 -7.04 8.24 -6.22
N GLY A 95 -7.23 7.88 -4.95
CA GLY A 95 -7.46 6.48 -4.56
C GLY A 95 -8.81 5.94 -5.02
N MET A 96 -9.77 6.81 -5.35
CA MET A 96 -11.11 6.44 -5.78
C MET A 96 -11.36 6.70 -7.27
N THR A 97 -10.76 7.76 -7.81
CA THR A 97 -10.97 8.15 -9.21
C THR A 97 -9.76 8.90 -9.75
N PRO A 98 -9.34 8.64 -11.00
CA PRO A 98 -8.25 9.38 -11.62
C PRO A 98 -8.62 10.81 -12.03
N HIS A 99 -9.90 11.15 -12.02
CA HIS A 99 -10.41 12.45 -12.53
C HIS A 99 -10.66 13.49 -11.44
N LEU A 100 -10.41 13.16 -10.18
CA LEU A 100 -10.63 14.03 -9.00
C LEU A 100 -12.07 14.48 -8.80
N LYS A 101 -13.01 14.02 -9.63
CA LYS A 101 -14.45 14.30 -9.47
C LYS A 101 -15.07 13.18 -8.65
N LEU A 102 -15.55 13.51 -7.46
CA LEU A 102 -16.15 12.55 -6.56
C LEU A 102 -17.67 12.62 -6.61
N SER A 103 -18.33 11.46 -6.61
CA SER A 103 -19.76 11.36 -6.33
C SER A 103 -20.05 11.76 -4.89
N ALA A 104 -21.34 11.98 -4.56
CA ALA A 104 -21.73 12.30 -3.19
C ALA A 104 -21.29 11.19 -2.20
N ASP A 105 -21.40 9.92 -2.59
CA ASP A 105 -20.97 8.79 -1.76
C ASP A 105 -19.46 8.75 -1.57
N GLN A 106 -18.70 9.04 -2.62
CA GLN A 106 -17.24 9.11 -2.55
C GLN A 106 -16.79 10.27 -1.66
N GLN A 107 -17.45 11.42 -1.72
CA GLN A 107 -17.15 12.56 -0.84
C GLN A 107 -17.38 12.20 0.63
N ARG A 108 -18.48 11.50 0.94
CA ARG A 108 -18.76 11.04 2.30
C ARG A 108 -17.70 10.08 2.80
N LYS A 109 -17.30 9.13 1.95
CA LYS A 109 -16.26 8.17 2.24
C LYS A 109 -14.92 8.86 2.54
N LEU A 110 -14.55 9.86 1.74
CA LEU A 110 -13.35 10.66 1.97
C LEU A 110 -13.41 11.37 3.32
N GLN A 111 -14.54 11.98 3.65
CA GLN A 111 -14.72 12.67 4.94
C GLN A 111 -14.59 11.71 6.12
N VAL A 112 -15.17 10.53 6.05
CA VAL A 112 -15.07 9.51 7.10
C VAL A 112 -13.62 9.08 7.32
N ILE A 113 -12.92 8.74 6.24
CA ILE A 113 -11.52 8.32 6.31
C ILE A 113 -10.63 9.46 6.81
N ALA A 114 -10.85 10.68 6.34
CA ALA A 114 -10.09 11.85 6.80
C ALA A 114 -10.27 12.07 8.31
N GLY A 115 -11.49 11.92 8.82
CA GLY A 115 -11.77 12.01 10.25
C GLY A 115 -11.05 10.92 11.04
N GLN A 116 -11.07 9.68 10.56
CA GLN A 116 -10.36 8.57 11.19
C GLN A 116 -8.85 8.75 11.22
N MET A 117 -8.29 9.43 10.22
CA MET A 117 -6.86 9.71 10.12
C MET A 117 -6.46 11.04 10.78
N GLY A 118 -7.41 11.79 11.36
CA GLY A 118 -7.14 13.09 11.96
C GLY A 118 -6.74 14.17 10.96
N LEU A 119 -7.26 14.10 9.74
CA LEU A 119 -6.88 15.00 8.63
C LEU A 119 -7.99 15.97 8.22
N GLU A 120 -9.14 15.99 8.90
CA GLU A 120 -10.30 16.78 8.51
C GLU A 120 -10.03 18.28 8.42
N THR A 121 -9.08 18.81 9.21
CA THR A 121 -8.71 20.24 9.19
C THR A 121 -7.58 20.53 8.19
N MET A 122 -7.03 19.51 7.53
CA MET A 122 -5.84 19.62 6.68
C MET A 122 -6.12 19.30 5.21
N LEU A 123 -7.39 19.05 4.87
CA LEU A 123 -7.77 18.57 3.53
C LEU A 123 -7.40 19.53 2.40
N ASP A 124 -7.37 20.83 2.67
CA ASP A 124 -7.06 21.85 1.67
C ASP A 124 -5.59 22.27 1.66
N ARG A 125 -4.75 21.62 2.48
CA ARG A 125 -3.30 21.88 2.52
C ARG A 125 -2.58 21.06 1.45
N LEU A 126 -1.42 21.56 1.02
CA LEU A 126 -0.49 20.83 0.16
C LEU A 126 0.42 19.93 1.01
N PRO A 127 0.95 18.82 0.46
CA PRO A 127 1.83 17.93 1.22
C PRO A 127 3.03 18.63 1.87
N GLY A 128 3.59 19.67 1.23
CA GLY A 128 4.70 20.42 1.79
C GLY A 128 4.36 21.18 3.07
N GLU A 129 3.08 21.38 3.37
CA GLU A 129 2.58 22.05 4.56
C GLU A 129 2.28 21.08 5.71
N LEU A 130 2.54 19.78 5.51
CA LEU A 130 2.28 18.73 6.48
C LEU A 130 3.56 18.24 7.15
N SER A 131 3.43 17.74 8.38
CA SER A 131 4.50 16.96 9.02
C SER A 131 4.69 15.61 8.30
N GLY A 132 5.81 14.93 8.58
CA GLY A 132 6.05 13.60 8.04
C GLY A 132 4.96 12.59 8.40
N GLY A 133 4.50 12.61 9.66
CA GLY A 133 3.41 11.74 10.11
C GLY A 133 2.08 12.07 9.44
N GLN A 134 1.79 13.34 9.22
CA GLN A 134 0.58 13.78 8.52
C GLN A 134 0.61 13.34 7.05
N ARG A 135 1.75 13.48 6.37
CA ARG A 135 1.91 12.98 4.99
C ARG A 135 1.70 11.47 4.93
N GLN A 136 2.25 10.72 5.87
CA GLN A 136 2.06 9.28 5.92
C GLN A 136 0.60 8.90 6.12
N ARG A 137 -0.12 9.59 7.02
CA ARG A 137 -1.54 9.36 7.23
C ARG A 137 -2.37 9.70 5.99
N ALA A 138 -2.01 10.75 5.26
CA ALA A 138 -2.67 11.09 3.99
C ALA A 138 -2.45 9.99 2.93
N ALA A 139 -1.24 9.46 2.81
CA ALA A 139 -0.95 8.36 1.90
C ALA A 139 -1.69 7.08 2.31
N LEU A 140 -1.79 6.81 3.61
CA LEU A 140 -2.57 5.68 4.12
C LEU A 140 -4.06 5.86 3.81
N ALA A 141 -4.60 7.06 3.99
CA ALA A 141 -5.99 7.37 3.65
C ALA A 141 -6.27 7.11 2.17
N ARG A 142 -5.35 7.51 1.28
CA ARG A 142 -5.46 7.23 -0.16
C ARG A 142 -5.53 5.73 -0.45
N CYS A 143 -4.77 4.92 0.27
CA CYS A 143 -4.83 3.47 0.15
C CYS A 143 -6.16 2.91 0.67
N LEU A 144 -6.64 3.38 1.82
CA LEU A 144 -7.83 2.86 2.48
C LEU A 144 -9.11 3.14 1.68
N VAL A 145 -9.21 4.29 1.00
CA VAL A 145 -10.40 4.61 0.20
C VAL A 145 -10.56 3.68 -1.01
N ARG A 146 -9.52 2.97 -1.42
CA ARG A 146 -9.60 1.99 -2.50
C ARG A 146 -10.36 0.72 -2.10
N GLU A 147 -10.48 0.42 -0.81
CA GLU A 147 -11.18 -0.76 -0.27
C GLU A 147 -10.71 -2.09 -0.85
N GLN A 148 -9.44 -2.19 -1.19
CA GLN A 148 -8.89 -3.46 -1.65
C GLN A 148 -8.75 -4.44 -0.47
N PRO A 149 -8.93 -5.75 -0.70
CA PRO A 149 -8.91 -6.73 0.38
C PRO A 149 -7.54 -6.95 1.02
N ILE A 150 -6.47 -6.54 0.35
CA ILE A 150 -5.10 -6.67 0.86
C ILE A 150 -4.46 -5.30 0.91
N LEU A 151 -3.87 -4.96 2.05
CA LEU A 151 -3.07 -3.76 2.25
C LEU A 151 -1.62 -4.17 2.56
N LEU A 152 -0.69 -3.69 1.74
CA LEU A 152 0.74 -3.90 1.91
C LEU A 152 1.36 -2.61 2.47
N LEU A 153 2.14 -2.75 3.54
CA LEU A 153 2.79 -1.62 4.19
C LEU A 153 4.31 -1.83 4.13
N ASP A 154 5.02 -0.90 3.48
CA ASP A 154 6.48 -0.91 3.39
C ASP A 154 7.03 0.16 4.33
N GLU A 155 7.62 -0.29 5.46
CA GLU A 155 8.15 0.56 6.54
C GLU A 155 7.20 1.70 6.94
N PRO A 156 5.94 1.37 7.37
CA PRO A 156 4.89 2.37 7.55
C PRO A 156 5.16 3.33 8.70
N PHE A 157 6.09 3.01 9.60
CA PHE A 157 6.39 3.82 10.78
C PHE A 157 7.68 4.62 10.67
N SER A 158 8.33 4.64 9.49
CA SER A 158 9.59 5.35 9.31
C SER A 158 9.48 6.87 9.52
N ALA A 159 8.31 7.45 9.22
CA ALA A 159 8.03 8.88 9.36
C ALA A 159 7.23 9.24 10.63
N LEU A 160 6.94 8.26 11.50
CA LEU A 160 6.26 8.51 12.76
C LEU A 160 7.24 8.91 13.86
N ASP A 161 6.73 9.62 14.87
CA ASP A 161 7.48 9.95 16.07
C ASP A 161 8.06 8.66 16.68
N PRO A 162 9.35 8.64 17.08
CA PRO A 162 9.96 7.48 17.71
C PRO A 162 9.19 6.94 18.92
N ALA A 163 8.47 7.79 19.64
CA ALA A 163 7.61 7.38 20.76
C ALA A 163 6.44 6.50 20.34
N LEU A 164 6.02 6.58 19.08
CA LEU A 164 4.89 5.80 18.54
C LEU A 164 5.31 4.49 17.89
N ARG A 165 6.62 4.19 17.86
CA ARG A 165 7.16 2.97 17.27
C ARG A 165 7.23 1.79 18.25
N GLN A 166 6.87 2.01 19.51
CA GLN A 166 6.89 0.98 20.56
C GLN A 166 5.58 0.20 20.62
#